data_60bcab7d9daffdd418f1cd5082f15283
#
_entry.id   60bcab7d9daffdd418f1cd5082f15283
#
_cell.length_a   1.000
_cell.length_b   1.000
_cell.length_c   1.000
_cell.angle_alpha   90.00
_cell.angle_beta   90.00
_cell.angle_gamma   90.00
#
_symmetry.space_group_name_H-M   'P 1'
#
loop_
_entity.id
_entity.type
_entity.pdbx_description
1 polymer ?
#
loop_
_entity_poly.entity_id
_entity_poly.type
_entity_poly.pdbx_seq_one_letter_code
_entity_poly.pdbx_strand_id
1 'polypeptide(L)'
;MSRFNSKELVLDASLALGSNDLMFNPVGDAGGDRNRKCLEAVWDEEHVAVFNRQLQREWRDHASPFAAAWLRKMTQKSRTVVDEGDDFSPLLQLACDGLPSAGEKAGLAKDFHLVQSALATGQLILSNEVRFPRFVTRACEAVPELAQLYYGNPGVEGEDCRLWIKAGADKEPGRRIDNWSANHQP
;
A
#
# COMPACT_ATOMS: atom_id res chain seq x y z
N MET A 1 -7.99 -10.86 -26.94
CA MET A 1 -7.42 -9.80 -26.10
C MET A 1 -8.03 -9.98 -24.71
N SER A 2 -7.24 -10.50 -23.76
CA SER A 2 -7.66 -10.65 -22.38
C SER A 2 -7.87 -9.24 -21.80
N ARG A 3 -9.08 -8.93 -21.35
CA ARG A 3 -9.29 -7.77 -20.48
C ARG A 3 -8.53 -8.10 -19.19
N PHE A 4 -7.35 -7.52 -19.03
CA PHE A 4 -6.65 -7.57 -17.76
C PHE A 4 -7.62 -7.07 -16.69
N ASN A 5 -7.73 -7.85 -15.63
CA ASN A 5 -8.64 -7.58 -14.52
C ASN A 5 -7.98 -6.47 -13.69
N SER A 6 -8.22 -5.21 -14.10
CA SER A 6 -7.69 -4.03 -13.40
C SER A 6 -8.06 -4.12 -11.92
N LYS A 7 -7.08 -3.93 -11.05
CA LYS A 7 -7.26 -3.94 -9.59
C LYS A 7 -7.13 -2.53 -9.04
N GLU A 8 -7.83 -2.28 -7.96
CA GLU A 8 -7.72 -1.07 -7.15
C GLU A 8 -6.68 -1.30 -6.06
N LEU A 9 -5.63 -0.47 -6.04
CA LEU A 9 -4.48 -0.59 -5.15
C LEU A 9 -4.34 0.69 -4.32
N VAL A 10 -4.33 0.57 -3.01
CA VAL A 10 -3.97 1.66 -2.11
C VAL A 10 -2.45 1.76 -2.08
N LEU A 11 -1.91 2.91 -2.48
CA LEU A 11 -0.48 3.15 -2.62
C LEU A 11 -0.01 4.13 -1.55
N ASP A 12 0.69 3.62 -0.55
CA ASP A 12 1.24 4.44 0.53
C ASP A 12 2.27 5.46 0.02
N ALA A 13 2.34 6.62 0.69
CA ALA A 13 3.27 7.70 0.37
C ALA A 13 4.76 7.30 0.51
N SER A 14 5.06 6.27 1.29
CA SER A 14 6.42 5.70 1.38
C SER A 14 6.97 5.20 0.05
N LEU A 15 6.10 4.73 -0.85
CA LEU A 15 6.47 4.36 -2.23
C LEU A 15 6.84 5.59 -3.06
N ALA A 16 6.11 6.68 -2.89
CA ALA A 16 6.32 7.91 -3.61
C ALA A 16 7.64 8.59 -3.22
N LEU A 17 7.94 8.63 -1.92
CA LEU A 17 9.19 9.16 -1.37
C LEU A 17 10.39 8.33 -1.83
N GLY A 18 10.28 7.00 -1.75
CA GLY A 18 11.36 6.08 -2.06
C GLY A 18 11.63 5.85 -3.55
N SER A 19 10.82 6.40 -4.47
CA SER A 19 10.97 6.18 -5.92
C SER A 19 11.91 7.17 -6.61
N ASN A 20 13.01 7.58 -5.96
CA ASN A 20 13.97 8.54 -6.48
C ASN A 20 14.65 8.06 -7.76
N ASP A 21 15.00 9.04 -8.63
CA ASP A 21 15.69 8.78 -9.88
C ASP A 21 17.15 8.41 -9.61
N LEU A 22 17.62 7.29 -10.15
CA LEU A 22 19.03 6.84 -10.08
C LEU A 22 20.02 7.87 -10.64
N MET A 23 19.56 8.81 -11.47
CA MET A 23 20.39 9.90 -12.00
C MET A 23 20.88 10.88 -10.92
N PHE A 24 20.17 10.99 -9.79
CA PHE A 24 20.50 11.92 -8.71
C PHE A 24 21.12 11.24 -7.49
N ASN A 25 21.13 9.91 -7.43
CA ASN A 25 21.77 9.14 -6.37
C ASN A 25 22.50 7.92 -6.94
N PRO A 26 23.72 8.10 -7.50
CA PRO A 26 24.49 7.02 -8.15
C PRO A 26 24.98 5.94 -7.17
N VAL A 27 24.85 6.13 -5.87
CA VAL A 27 25.07 5.09 -4.85
C VAL A 27 23.73 4.38 -4.62
N GLY A 28 23.45 3.40 -5.47
CA GLY A 28 22.21 2.69 -5.63
C GLY A 28 21.39 2.44 -4.37
N ASP A 29 20.33 3.21 -4.19
CA ASP A 29 19.24 2.84 -3.32
C ASP A 29 18.40 1.75 -4.02
N ALA A 30 18.75 0.48 -3.76
CA ALA A 30 18.03 -0.66 -4.31
C ALA A 30 16.53 -0.64 -3.96
N GLY A 31 16.15 0.01 -2.85
CA GLY A 31 14.76 0.23 -2.45
C GLY A 31 14.03 1.19 -3.37
N GLY A 32 14.67 2.31 -3.73
CA GLY A 32 14.09 3.30 -4.64
C GLY A 32 13.82 2.76 -6.03
N ASP A 33 14.72 1.95 -6.57
CA ASP A 33 14.52 1.27 -7.86
C ASP A 33 13.35 0.25 -7.79
N ARG A 34 13.20 -0.49 -6.69
CA ARG A 34 12.09 -1.42 -6.50
C ARG A 34 10.75 -0.69 -6.44
N ASN A 35 10.64 0.41 -5.69
CA ASN A 35 9.44 1.24 -5.62
C ASN A 35 9.04 1.78 -7.00
N ARG A 36 10.01 2.33 -7.73
CA ARG A 36 9.80 2.82 -9.08
C ARG A 36 9.27 1.73 -10.01
N LYS A 37 9.90 0.55 -10.02
CA LYS A 37 9.49 -0.59 -10.83
C LYS A 37 8.09 -1.10 -10.47
N CYS A 38 7.67 -1.00 -9.20
CA CYS A 38 6.31 -1.32 -8.79
C CYS A 38 5.31 -0.29 -9.33
N LEU A 39 5.60 1.02 -9.23
CA LEU A 39 4.74 2.04 -9.81
C LEU A 39 4.63 1.93 -11.34
N GLU A 40 5.74 1.60 -12.02
CA GLU A 40 5.73 1.30 -13.45
C GLU A 40 4.84 0.08 -13.77
N ALA A 41 4.92 -1.00 -12.97
CA ALA A 41 4.07 -2.17 -13.14
C ALA A 41 2.58 -1.86 -12.94
N VAL A 42 2.22 -1.04 -11.94
CA VAL A 42 0.84 -0.55 -11.74
C VAL A 42 0.34 0.19 -12.99
N TRP A 43 1.22 0.99 -13.61
CA TRP A 43 0.90 1.67 -14.86
C TRP A 43 0.76 0.69 -16.03
N ASP A 44 1.73 -0.19 -16.24
CA ASP A 44 1.79 -1.09 -17.39
C ASP A 44 0.60 -2.07 -17.42
N GLU A 45 0.20 -2.57 -16.26
CA GLU A 45 -0.91 -3.52 -16.11
C GLU A 45 -2.29 -2.85 -15.95
N GLU A 46 -2.37 -1.55 -16.19
CA GLU A 46 -3.62 -0.79 -16.17
C GLU A 46 -4.38 -0.82 -14.82
N HIS A 47 -3.68 -1.03 -13.73
CA HIS A 47 -4.29 -0.95 -12.39
C HIS A 47 -4.69 0.49 -12.03
N VAL A 48 -5.54 0.61 -11.01
CA VAL A 48 -6.06 1.88 -10.51
C VAL A 48 -5.44 2.20 -9.17
N ALA A 49 -4.94 3.41 -8.99
CA ALA A 49 -4.41 3.89 -7.72
C ALA A 49 -5.54 4.51 -6.88
N VAL A 50 -5.67 4.04 -5.65
CA VAL A 50 -6.67 4.51 -4.70
C VAL A 50 -6.03 5.47 -3.72
N PHE A 51 -6.69 6.60 -3.49
CA PHE A 51 -6.29 7.62 -2.55
C PHE A 51 -7.48 8.03 -1.68
N ASN A 52 -7.21 8.40 -0.44
CA ASN A 52 -8.09 9.23 0.36
C ASN A 52 -7.49 10.65 0.50
N ARG A 53 -8.18 11.55 1.17
CA ARG A 53 -7.72 12.95 1.36
C ARG A 53 -6.39 13.06 2.10
N GLN A 54 -6.14 12.18 3.07
CA GLN A 54 -4.89 12.16 3.81
C GLN A 54 -3.75 11.68 2.92
N LEU A 55 -3.93 10.56 2.25
CA LEU A 55 -2.94 9.96 1.35
C LEU A 55 -2.58 10.89 0.18
N GLN A 56 -3.57 11.63 -0.37
CA GLN A 56 -3.31 12.64 -1.39
C GLN A 56 -2.39 13.77 -0.89
N ARG A 57 -2.55 14.21 0.38
CA ARG A 57 -1.67 15.22 0.96
C ARG A 57 -0.26 14.66 1.13
N GLU A 58 -0.13 13.47 1.70
CA GLU A 58 1.16 12.80 1.91
C GLU A 58 1.91 12.60 0.58
N TRP A 59 1.21 12.16 -0.47
CA TRP A 59 1.81 12.04 -1.80
C TRP A 59 2.27 13.38 -2.37
N ARG A 60 1.45 14.43 -2.24
CA ARG A 60 1.82 15.78 -2.70
C ARG A 60 3.04 16.32 -1.97
N ASP A 61 3.12 16.07 -0.66
CA ASP A 61 4.14 16.64 0.19
C ASP A 61 5.48 15.86 0.12
N HIS A 62 5.44 14.58 -0.26
CA HIS A 62 6.59 13.68 -0.22
C HIS A 62 6.96 13.02 -1.55
N ALA A 63 6.17 13.20 -2.61
CA ALA A 63 6.45 12.52 -3.88
C ALA A 63 7.77 12.98 -4.50
N SER A 64 8.60 12.00 -4.90
CA SER A 64 9.74 12.26 -5.77
C SER A 64 9.28 12.83 -7.12
N PRO A 65 10.18 13.48 -7.89
CA PRO A 65 9.85 13.94 -9.24
C PRO A 65 9.27 12.87 -10.14
N PHE A 66 9.77 11.63 -10.03
CA PHE A 66 9.24 10.48 -10.75
C PHE A 66 7.80 10.16 -10.31
N ALA A 67 7.56 10.00 -9.00
CA ALA A 67 6.24 9.67 -8.48
C ALA A 67 5.20 10.76 -8.81
N ALA A 68 5.58 12.03 -8.73
CA ALA A 68 4.72 13.14 -9.12
C ALA A 68 4.36 13.12 -10.61
N ALA A 69 5.31 12.78 -11.48
CA ALA A 69 5.06 12.63 -12.91
C ALA A 69 4.17 11.41 -13.21
N TRP A 70 4.43 10.30 -12.51
CA TRP A 70 3.63 9.08 -12.60
C TRP A 70 2.18 9.34 -12.17
N LEU A 71 1.96 10.00 -11.03
CA LEU A 71 0.62 10.31 -10.53
C LEU A 71 -0.16 11.21 -11.51
N ARG A 72 0.51 12.21 -12.10
CA ARG A 72 -0.12 13.04 -13.15
C ARG A 72 -0.59 12.20 -14.34
N LYS A 73 0.22 11.24 -14.80
CA LYS A 73 -0.17 10.33 -15.89
C LYS A 73 -1.38 9.48 -15.50
N MET A 74 -1.38 8.91 -14.30
CA MET A 74 -2.50 8.12 -13.76
C MET A 74 -3.80 8.93 -13.77
N THR A 75 -3.74 10.16 -13.25
CA THR A 75 -4.90 11.07 -13.20
C THR A 75 -5.40 11.44 -14.59
N GLN A 76 -4.50 11.77 -15.51
CA GLN A 76 -4.86 12.09 -16.92
C GLN A 76 -5.54 10.94 -17.64
N LYS A 77 -5.28 9.71 -17.24
CA LYS A 77 -5.91 8.49 -17.80
C LYS A 77 -7.12 8.02 -16.99
N SER A 78 -7.58 8.82 -16.02
CA SER A 78 -8.69 8.46 -15.11
C SER A 78 -8.44 7.13 -14.37
N ARG A 79 -7.19 6.88 -14.02
CA ARG A 79 -6.73 5.67 -13.30
C ARG A 79 -6.38 5.98 -11.84
N THR A 80 -7.01 6.99 -11.29
CA THR A 80 -7.00 7.33 -9.87
C THR A 80 -8.42 7.36 -9.36
N VAL A 81 -8.65 6.78 -8.19
CA VAL A 81 -9.91 6.84 -7.45
C VAL A 81 -9.64 7.56 -6.15
N VAL A 82 -10.51 8.49 -5.78
CA VAL A 82 -10.51 9.13 -4.47
C VAL A 82 -11.62 8.49 -3.66
N ASP A 83 -11.21 7.76 -2.64
CA ASP A 83 -12.11 7.26 -1.62
C ASP A 83 -12.44 8.42 -0.67
N GLU A 84 -13.69 8.88 -0.67
CA GLU A 84 -14.13 9.94 0.25
C GLU A 84 -14.42 9.40 1.66
N GLY A 85 -14.39 8.09 1.81
CA GLY A 85 -14.39 7.35 3.06
C GLY A 85 -15.72 7.37 3.82
N ASP A 86 -16.11 6.18 4.29
CA ASP A 86 -17.04 6.08 5.41
C ASP A 86 -16.33 6.45 6.71
N ASP A 87 -17.06 6.80 7.75
CA ASP A 87 -16.49 7.02 9.08
C ASP A 87 -16.10 5.68 9.71
N PHE A 88 -14.85 5.27 9.49
CA PHE A 88 -14.28 4.06 10.09
C PHE A 88 -13.73 4.28 11.51
N SER A 89 -13.99 5.41 12.14
CA SER A 89 -13.53 5.72 13.50
C SER A 89 -13.92 4.64 14.51
N PRO A 90 -15.15 4.06 14.49
CA PRO A 90 -15.50 2.94 15.36
C PRO A 90 -14.65 1.69 15.12
N LEU A 91 -14.32 1.40 13.86
CA LEU A 91 -13.47 0.25 13.49
C LEU A 91 -12.04 0.46 13.98
N LEU A 92 -11.50 1.67 13.81
CA LEU A 92 -10.18 2.03 14.34
C LEU A 92 -10.13 1.87 15.87
N GLN A 93 -11.14 2.35 16.57
CA GLN A 93 -11.20 2.24 18.04
C GLN A 93 -11.17 0.77 18.46
N LEU A 94 -12.01 -0.08 17.85
CA LEU A 94 -12.06 -1.51 18.14
C LEU A 94 -10.72 -2.20 17.83
N ALA A 95 -10.12 -1.89 16.69
CA ALA A 95 -8.82 -2.41 16.29
C ALA A 95 -7.71 -2.00 17.28
N CYS A 96 -7.70 -0.74 17.72
CA CYS A 96 -6.76 -0.24 18.73
C CYS A 96 -6.97 -0.89 20.10
N ASP A 97 -8.21 -1.16 20.50
CA ASP A 97 -8.51 -1.81 21.77
C ASP A 97 -7.96 -3.23 21.85
N GLY A 98 -7.87 -3.92 20.71
CA GLY A 98 -7.23 -5.23 20.57
C GLY A 98 -5.71 -5.21 20.67
N LEU A 99 -5.04 -4.04 20.64
CA LEU A 99 -3.58 -3.96 20.69
C LEU A 99 -3.04 -3.77 22.11
N PRO A 100 -1.93 -4.45 22.48
CA PRO A 100 -1.46 -4.52 23.86
C PRO A 100 -0.74 -3.24 24.33
N SER A 101 -0.17 -2.43 23.43
CA SER A 101 0.65 -1.28 23.81
C SER A 101 0.19 0.03 23.17
N ALA A 102 0.45 1.14 23.88
CA ALA A 102 0.17 2.48 23.35
C ALA A 102 0.96 2.77 22.07
N GLY A 103 2.18 2.25 21.94
CA GLY A 103 3.00 2.41 20.74
C GLY A 103 2.41 1.71 19.52
N GLU A 104 1.85 0.49 19.67
CA GLU A 104 1.19 -0.23 18.60
C GLU A 104 -0.13 0.44 18.19
N LYS A 105 -0.91 0.91 19.17
CA LYS A 105 -2.13 1.69 18.95
C LYS A 105 -1.82 2.95 18.13
N ALA A 106 -0.80 3.70 18.52
CA ALA A 106 -0.38 4.89 17.79
C ALA A 106 0.14 4.56 16.38
N GLY A 107 0.90 3.46 16.24
CA GLY A 107 1.39 2.99 14.95
C GLY A 107 0.26 2.58 14.00
N LEU A 108 -0.74 1.83 14.50
CA LEU A 108 -1.91 1.48 13.70
C LEU A 108 -2.73 2.72 13.34
N ALA A 109 -2.99 3.60 14.30
CA ALA A 109 -3.80 4.80 14.08
C ALA A 109 -3.19 5.74 13.03
N LYS A 110 -1.87 5.87 13.00
CA LYS A 110 -1.15 6.68 12.01
C LYS A 110 -1.47 6.26 10.57
N ASP A 111 -1.46 4.96 10.30
CA ASP A 111 -1.56 4.40 8.96
C ASP A 111 -2.95 3.76 8.69
N PHE A 112 -3.91 3.93 9.61
CA PHE A 112 -5.24 3.32 9.48
C PHE A 112 -6.03 3.81 8.26
N HIS A 113 -5.73 4.99 7.77
CA HIS A 113 -6.31 5.52 6.54
C HIS A 113 -6.02 4.64 5.30
N LEU A 114 -4.92 3.86 5.31
CA LEU A 114 -4.63 2.85 4.28
C LEU A 114 -5.62 1.68 4.38
N VAL A 115 -5.88 1.23 5.62
CA VAL A 115 -6.87 0.16 5.90
C VAL A 115 -8.26 0.58 5.43
N GLN A 116 -8.67 1.79 5.77
CA GLN A 116 -9.99 2.34 5.40
C GLN A 116 -10.19 2.29 3.90
N SER A 117 -9.27 2.89 3.14
CA SER A 117 -9.35 2.91 1.69
C SER A 117 -9.28 1.52 1.07
N ALA A 118 -8.50 0.60 1.65
CA ALA A 118 -8.40 -0.75 1.14
C ALA A 118 -9.68 -1.56 1.39
N LEU A 119 -10.31 -1.43 2.56
CA LEU A 119 -11.59 -2.09 2.85
C LEU A 119 -12.72 -1.58 1.97
N ALA A 120 -12.72 -0.28 1.64
CA ALA A 120 -13.70 0.34 0.77
C ALA A 120 -13.53 -0.02 -0.72
N THR A 121 -12.37 -0.56 -1.10
CA THR A 121 -12.00 -0.80 -2.51
C THR A 121 -11.49 -2.22 -2.76
N GLY A 122 -10.32 -2.35 -3.40
CA GLY A 122 -9.77 -3.65 -3.83
C GLY A 122 -9.18 -4.53 -2.74
N GLN A 123 -9.07 -4.07 -1.50
CA GLN A 123 -8.43 -4.76 -0.36
C GLN A 123 -6.91 -4.95 -0.52
N LEU A 124 -6.28 -4.22 -1.42
CA LEU A 124 -4.86 -4.35 -1.76
C LEU A 124 -4.10 -3.11 -1.30
N ILE A 125 -3.03 -3.30 -0.53
CA ILE A 125 -2.16 -2.24 0.00
C ILE A 125 -0.73 -2.48 -0.45
N LEU A 126 -0.09 -1.45 -0.98
CA LEU A 126 1.35 -1.39 -1.22
C LEU A 126 1.98 -0.33 -0.32
N SER A 127 2.96 -0.73 0.50
CA SER A 127 3.66 0.17 1.41
C SER A 127 5.05 -0.39 1.76
N ASN A 128 6.00 0.48 2.11
CA ASN A 128 7.32 0.07 2.61
C ASN A 128 7.36 -0.16 4.14
N GLU A 129 6.23 0.02 4.83
CA GLU A 129 6.16 -0.12 6.28
C GLU A 129 6.14 -1.59 6.72
N VAL A 130 7.23 -2.06 7.34
CA VAL A 130 7.33 -3.46 7.81
C VAL A 130 6.57 -3.74 9.11
N ARG A 131 6.29 -2.70 9.92
CA ARG A 131 5.59 -2.85 11.20
C ARG A 131 4.08 -2.81 11.05
N PHE A 132 3.58 -2.06 10.09
CA PHE A 132 2.15 -1.87 9.84
C PHE A 132 1.38 -3.20 9.70
N PRO A 133 1.82 -4.17 8.86
CA PRO A 133 1.11 -5.45 8.73
C PRO A 133 0.98 -6.20 10.05
N ARG A 134 1.94 -6.07 10.97
CA ARG A 134 1.90 -6.74 12.28
C ARG A 134 0.83 -6.14 13.18
N PHE A 135 0.68 -4.81 13.16
CA PHE A 135 -0.35 -4.15 13.95
C PHE A 135 -1.73 -4.54 13.44
N VAL A 136 -1.91 -4.56 12.11
CA VAL A 136 -3.15 -5.00 11.49
C VAL A 136 -3.44 -6.47 11.81
N THR A 137 -2.44 -7.37 11.69
CA THR A 137 -2.60 -8.80 12.02
C THR A 137 -3.06 -9.02 13.46
N ARG A 138 -2.48 -8.30 14.43
CA ARG A 138 -2.91 -8.39 15.83
C ARG A 138 -4.31 -7.86 16.04
N ALA A 139 -4.68 -6.81 15.33
CA ALA A 139 -6.02 -6.24 15.40
C ALA A 139 -7.09 -7.15 14.77
N CYS A 140 -6.72 -8.15 13.95
CA CYS A 140 -7.67 -9.10 13.35
C CYS A 140 -8.45 -9.93 14.39
N GLU A 141 -7.92 -10.12 15.61
CA GLU A 141 -8.64 -10.81 16.67
C GLU A 141 -9.89 -10.01 17.12
N ALA A 142 -9.77 -8.68 17.17
CA ALA A 142 -10.88 -7.79 17.52
C ALA A 142 -11.73 -7.40 16.30
N VAL A 143 -11.12 -7.37 15.12
CA VAL A 143 -11.75 -6.94 13.86
C VAL A 143 -11.39 -7.94 12.75
N PRO A 144 -12.17 -9.04 12.62
CA PRO A 144 -11.88 -10.11 11.64
C PRO A 144 -11.84 -9.65 10.17
N GLU A 145 -12.53 -8.56 9.83
CA GLU A 145 -12.57 -7.98 8.49
C GLU A 145 -11.17 -7.56 8.01
N LEU A 146 -10.27 -7.20 8.92
CA LEU A 146 -8.90 -6.83 8.59
C LEU A 146 -8.09 -7.98 7.96
N ALA A 147 -8.47 -9.23 8.23
CA ALA A 147 -7.83 -10.40 7.62
C ALA A 147 -8.12 -10.55 6.12
N GLN A 148 -9.04 -9.76 5.57
CA GLN A 148 -9.33 -9.73 4.12
C GLN A 148 -8.33 -8.86 3.33
N LEU A 149 -7.46 -8.13 4.02
CA LEU A 149 -6.47 -7.27 3.39
C LEU A 149 -5.29 -8.08 2.83
N TYR A 150 -4.78 -7.61 1.70
CA TYR A 150 -3.60 -8.15 1.03
C TYR A 150 -2.53 -7.08 0.98
N TYR A 151 -1.29 -7.49 1.17
CA TYR A 151 -0.17 -6.57 1.38
C TYR A 151 1.02 -6.90 0.48
N GLY A 152 1.66 -5.86 -0.02
CA GLY A 152 2.94 -5.94 -0.73
C GLY A 152 3.90 -4.85 -0.28
N ASN A 153 5.17 -5.20 -0.08
CA ASN A 153 6.21 -4.29 0.33
C ASN A 153 7.41 -4.35 -0.62
N PRO A 154 7.53 -3.41 -1.57
CA PRO A 154 8.66 -3.38 -2.50
C PRO A 154 10.02 -3.16 -1.81
N GLY A 155 10.02 -2.62 -0.59
CA GLY A 155 11.25 -2.40 0.19
C GLY A 155 11.90 -3.68 0.69
N VAL A 156 11.14 -4.76 0.85
CA VAL A 156 11.65 -6.04 1.34
C VAL A 156 12.39 -6.77 0.23
N GLU A 157 13.63 -7.17 0.51
CA GLU A 157 14.44 -7.95 -0.43
C GLU A 157 13.87 -9.36 -0.57
N GLY A 158 13.76 -9.83 -1.82
CA GLY A 158 13.19 -11.14 -2.14
C GLY A 158 11.66 -11.16 -2.20
N GLU A 159 10.98 -10.08 -1.83
CA GLU A 159 9.56 -9.93 -2.10
C GLU A 159 9.33 -9.44 -3.54
N ASP A 160 8.88 -10.35 -4.41
CA ASP A 160 8.63 -10.05 -5.82
C ASP A 160 7.34 -9.26 -6.04
N CYS A 161 7.21 -8.13 -5.34
CA CYS A 161 6.03 -7.26 -5.40
C CYS A 161 5.71 -6.80 -6.83
N ARG A 162 6.75 -6.44 -7.60
CA ARG A 162 6.62 -6.09 -9.02
C ARG A 162 6.06 -7.25 -9.85
N LEU A 163 6.56 -8.47 -9.65
CA LEU A 163 6.07 -9.64 -10.40
C LEU A 163 4.63 -9.95 -10.05
N TRP A 164 4.26 -9.84 -8.79
CA TRP A 164 2.87 -9.98 -8.36
C TRP A 164 1.95 -8.96 -9.03
N ILE A 165 2.34 -7.68 -9.08
CA ILE A 165 1.57 -6.64 -9.77
C ILE A 165 1.42 -6.99 -11.26
N LYS A 166 2.52 -7.41 -11.92
CA LYS A 166 2.51 -7.82 -13.33
C LYS A 166 1.68 -9.06 -13.61
N ALA A 167 1.55 -9.95 -12.64
CA ALA A 167 0.69 -11.13 -12.72
C ALA A 167 -0.81 -10.80 -12.50
N GLY A 168 -1.17 -9.54 -12.26
CA GLY A 168 -2.54 -9.08 -12.08
C GLY A 168 -2.92 -8.73 -10.64
N ALA A 169 -1.96 -8.68 -9.72
CA ALA A 169 -2.16 -8.37 -8.30
C ALA A 169 -3.26 -9.23 -7.66
N ASP A 170 -3.27 -10.52 -7.94
CA ASP A 170 -4.30 -11.42 -7.43
C ASP A 170 -4.20 -11.64 -5.92
N LYS A 171 -5.33 -11.96 -5.32
CA LYS A 171 -5.48 -12.19 -3.87
C LYS A 171 -4.88 -13.55 -3.48
N GLU A 172 -3.57 -13.64 -3.52
CA GLU A 172 -2.81 -14.84 -3.17
C GLU A 172 -2.79 -15.06 -1.65
N PRO A 173 -2.93 -16.30 -1.14
CA PRO A 173 -2.91 -16.58 0.30
C PRO A 173 -1.64 -16.07 1.01
N GLY A 174 -0.48 -16.13 0.37
CA GLY A 174 0.79 -15.65 0.94
C GLY A 174 0.87 -14.13 1.11
N ARG A 175 0.03 -13.38 0.40
CA ARG A 175 -0.07 -11.93 0.48
C ARG A 175 -1.19 -11.43 1.38
N ARG A 176 -2.01 -12.31 1.90
CA ARG A 176 -2.95 -11.94 2.94
C ARG A 176 -2.17 -11.37 4.13
N ILE A 177 -2.62 -10.27 4.71
CA ILE A 177 -1.81 -9.44 5.61
C ILE A 177 -1.28 -10.18 6.82
N ASP A 178 -2.03 -11.13 7.35
CA ASP A 178 -1.62 -12.00 8.45
C ASP A 178 -0.51 -12.99 8.04
N ASN A 179 -0.64 -13.63 6.87
CA ASN A 179 0.35 -14.56 6.33
C ASN A 179 1.61 -13.80 5.90
N TRP A 180 1.46 -12.63 5.27
CA TRP A 180 2.59 -11.79 4.91
C TRP A 180 3.40 -11.40 6.14
N SER A 181 2.72 -10.94 7.19
CA SER A 181 3.34 -10.56 8.46
C SER A 181 4.09 -11.74 9.12
N ALA A 182 3.56 -12.96 9.04
CA ALA A 182 4.22 -14.15 9.59
C ALA A 182 5.50 -14.52 8.82
N ASN A 183 5.51 -14.34 7.50
CA ASN A 183 6.61 -14.72 6.63
C ASN A 183 7.76 -13.69 6.59
N HIS A 184 7.51 -12.45 7.00
CA HIS A 184 8.47 -11.33 6.93
C HIS A 184 8.76 -10.74 8.32
N GLN A 185 8.92 -11.59 9.33
CA GLN A 185 9.41 -11.15 10.63
C GLN A 185 10.92 -10.88 10.57
N PRO A 186 11.42 -9.79 11.19
CA PRO A 186 12.85 -9.52 11.30
C PRO A 186 13.54 -10.48 12.24
#